data_f0bc0240cc785c4fe599bcdf16df29f8
#
_entry.id   f0bc0240cc785c4fe599bcdf16df29f8
#
_cell.length_a   1.000
_cell.length_b   1.000
_cell.length_c   1.000
_cell.angle_alpha   90.00
_cell.angle_beta   90.00
_cell.angle_gamma   90.00
#
_symmetry.space_group_name_H-M   'P 1'
#
loop_
_entity.id
_entity.type
_entity.pdbx_description
1 polymer ?
#
loop_
_entity_poly.entity_id
_entity_poly.type
_entity_poly.pdbx_seq_one_letter_code
_entity_poly.pdbx_strand_id
1 'polypeptide(L)'
;QDWAIEDGALVCLQAGNKKPLRTAHWITRSIDTAGGSVDLSVDIAPADRGSAAPPSAFAGFLIGTGGEHVDYRLSALAHHLPAPDGGLLAVVDGDGVVALRRFDQTFAGKAIWSVNTEVALDNLPLLEGQTRAGDGFQDNRTRRCQLKLHIEGTIVAIKAIGVHGDVISTAVATVDDANLLDGAVAMVSSSGPDAAKGRGFAFSHLRGSGEGLLHHPDRAYGPVLCTLYTVDQEVLKLTAQFGPMGEGHAASLDLKNRDGWHQVATSSIEPDSDTATFRVNGIKTLIDTPFRVRFREPDATVESTYEG
;
A
#
# COMPACT_ATOMS: atom_id res chain seq x y z
N GLN A 1 -5.76 8.77 11.16
CA GLN A 1 -4.97 8.39 9.95
C GLN A 1 -3.81 7.51 10.40
N ASP A 2 -3.64 6.35 9.80
CA ASP A 2 -2.58 5.39 10.17
C ASP A 2 -1.33 5.57 9.30
N TRP A 3 -1.47 6.18 8.14
CA TRP A 3 -0.41 6.38 7.15
C TRP A 3 -0.41 7.81 6.59
N ALA A 4 0.76 8.31 6.21
CA ALA A 4 0.92 9.57 5.47
C ALA A 4 2.07 9.45 4.45
N ILE A 5 2.07 10.32 3.46
CA ILE A 5 3.23 10.55 2.59
C ILE A 5 4.03 11.71 3.18
N GLU A 6 5.29 11.45 3.51
CA GLU A 6 6.23 12.45 4.03
C GLU A 6 7.57 12.32 3.28
N ASP A 7 8.07 13.38 2.72
CA ASP A 7 9.34 13.41 1.97
C ASP A 7 9.41 12.30 0.89
N GLY A 8 8.29 11.99 0.21
CA GLY A 8 8.21 10.95 -0.81
C GLY A 8 8.19 9.50 -0.29
N ALA A 9 8.10 9.31 1.02
CA ALA A 9 7.97 8.01 1.64
C ALA A 9 6.57 7.80 2.23
N LEU A 10 6.04 6.59 2.16
CA LEU A 10 4.85 6.17 2.88
C LEU A 10 5.23 5.85 4.32
N VAL A 11 4.74 6.62 5.26
CA VAL A 11 5.13 6.55 6.68
C VAL A 11 3.98 6.03 7.52
N CYS A 12 4.25 5.01 8.34
CA CYS A 12 3.32 4.53 9.35
C CYS A 12 3.32 5.47 10.55
N LEU A 13 2.21 6.19 10.77
CA LEU A 13 2.08 7.20 11.82
C LEU A 13 1.71 6.63 13.18
N GLN A 14 1.05 5.47 13.19
CA GLN A 14 0.52 4.86 14.40
C GLN A 14 0.89 3.37 14.44
N ALA A 15 1.97 3.06 15.11
CA ALA A 15 2.38 1.70 15.39
C ALA A 15 2.62 1.58 16.90
N GLY A 16 1.61 1.28 17.68
CA GLY A 16 1.72 1.24 19.13
C GLY A 16 0.83 0.20 19.80
N ASN A 17 1.03 0.01 21.07
CA ASN A 17 0.72 -1.13 21.92
C ASN A 17 -0.68 -1.76 21.87
N LYS A 18 -1.68 -1.16 21.21
CA LYS A 18 -3.02 -1.80 21.05
C LYS A 18 -3.33 -2.25 19.65
N LYS A 19 -2.56 -1.78 18.68
CA LYS A 19 -2.68 -2.13 17.26
C LYS A 19 -1.29 -2.04 16.63
N PRO A 20 -0.37 -2.92 17.00
CA PRO A 20 1.02 -2.79 16.56
C PRO A 20 1.19 -3.04 15.06
N LEU A 21 0.33 -3.85 14.44
CA LEU A 21 0.38 -4.16 13.03
C LEU A 21 -0.45 -3.16 12.20
N ARG A 22 0.18 -2.59 11.16
CA ARG A 22 -0.46 -1.74 10.15
C ARG A 22 -0.09 -2.22 8.77
N THR A 23 -1.05 -2.19 7.87
CA THR A 23 -0.86 -2.57 6.47
C THR A 23 -1.24 -1.44 5.53
N ALA A 24 -0.53 -1.37 4.41
CA ALA A 24 -0.87 -0.50 3.28
C ALA A 24 -0.91 -1.37 2.02
N HIS A 25 -2.10 -1.60 1.49
CA HIS A 25 -2.33 -2.51 0.37
C HIS A 25 -1.99 -1.86 -0.98
N TRP A 26 -1.30 -2.62 -1.82
CA TRP A 26 -1.07 -2.26 -3.22
C TRP A 26 -2.22 -2.79 -4.08
N ILE A 27 -3.36 -2.13 -4.00
CA ILE A 27 -4.64 -2.63 -4.54
C ILE A 27 -4.63 -2.93 -6.04
N THR A 28 -3.78 -2.24 -6.82
CA THR A 28 -3.67 -2.44 -8.26
C THR A 28 -2.73 -3.60 -8.64
N ARG A 29 -2.23 -4.35 -7.66
CA ARG A 29 -1.37 -5.51 -7.89
C ARG A 29 -1.87 -6.71 -7.09
N SER A 30 -1.70 -7.89 -7.68
CA SER A 30 -1.83 -9.17 -6.98
C SER A 30 -0.80 -10.16 -7.49
N ILE A 31 -0.54 -11.19 -6.70
CA ILE A 31 0.34 -12.30 -7.07
C ILE A 31 -0.52 -13.44 -7.59
N ASP A 32 -0.06 -14.03 -8.70
CA ASP A 32 -0.51 -15.28 -9.27
C ASP A 32 0.74 -16.08 -9.63
N THR A 33 1.11 -17.02 -8.77
CA THR A 33 2.33 -17.82 -8.92
C THR A 33 2.28 -18.77 -10.13
N ALA A 34 1.09 -19.10 -10.63
CA ALA A 34 0.92 -19.87 -11.86
C ALA A 34 1.29 -19.04 -13.11
N GLY A 35 1.20 -17.72 -13.05
CA GLY A 35 1.57 -16.80 -14.12
C GLY A 35 3.08 -16.60 -14.30
N GLY A 36 3.91 -16.99 -13.31
CA GLY A 36 5.36 -16.85 -13.39
C GLY A 36 6.00 -16.31 -12.11
N SER A 37 7.25 -15.83 -12.26
CA SER A 37 7.99 -15.26 -11.12
C SER A 37 7.49 -13.88 -10.72
N VAL A 38 7.75 -13.52 -9.46
CA VAL A 38 7.47 -12.21 -8.89
C VAL A 38 8.70 -11.67 -8.18
N ASP A 39 9.08 -10.45 -8.49
CA ASP A 39 10.11 -9.70 -7.78
C ASP A 39 9.49 -8.45 -7.16
N LEU A 40 9.62 -8.30 -5.85
CA LEU A 40 9.23 -7.09 -5.12
C LEU A 40 10.45 -6.49 -4.43
N SER A 41 10.50 -5.17 -4.37
CA SER A 41 11.52 -4.47 -3.57
C SER A 41 10.97 -3.19 -2.97
N VAL A 42 11.44 -2.84 -1.78
CA VAL A 42 11.09 -1.61 -1.07
C VAL A 42 12.24 -1.19 -0.16
N ASP A 43 12.50 0.11 -0.09
CA ASP A 43 13.43 0.67 0.88
C ASP A 43 12.70 0.91 2.19
N ILE A 44 13.26 0.41 3.29
CA ILE A 44 12.68 0.44 4.63
C ILE A 44 13.60 1.21 5.58
N ALA A 45 13.01 2.09 6.38
CA ALA A 45 13.69 2.81 7.45
C ALA A 45 12.77 2.97 8.67
N PRO A 46 13.28 3.10 9.90
CA PRO A 46 12.48 3.59 11.01
C PRO A 46 11.88 4.97 10.67
N ALA A 47 10.61 5.18 10.98
CA ALA A 47 9.92 6.44 10.68
C ALA A 47 10.51 7.64 11.45
N ASP A 48 10.95 7.40 12.68
CA ASP A 48 11.62 8.42 13.47
C ASP A 48 13.13 8.37 13.18
N ARG A 49 13.63 9.42 12.53
CA ARG A 49 15.06 9.56 12.19
C ARG A 49 15.89 9.56 13.46
N GLY A 50 16.84 8.65 13.56
CA GLY A 50 17.76 8.54 14.70
C GLY A 50 17.28 7.66 15.85
N SER A 51 16.09 7.12 15.77
CA SER A 51 15.61 6.09 16.70
C SER A 51 15.86 4.69 16.16
N ALA A 52 16.34 3.81 17.04
CA ALA A 52 16.43 2.39 16.73
C ALA A 52 15.04 1.77 16.91
N ALA A 53 14.57 1.04 15.93
CA ALA A 53 13.38 0.21 16.10
C ALA A 53 13.66 -0.87 17.17
N PRO A 54 12.69 -1.20 18.05
CA PRO A 54 12.86 -2.34 18.96
C PRO A 54 13.15 -3.63 18.19
N PRO A 55 13.88 -4.59 18.76
CA PRO A 55 14.13 -5.90 18.12
C PRO A 55 12.84 -6.61 17.71
N SER A 56 11.77 -6.48 18.51
CA SER A 56 10.45 -7.05 18.23
C SER A 56 9.65 -6.32 17.14
N ALA A 57 10.10 -5.16 16.69
CA ALA A 57 9.50 -4.43 15.58
C ALA A 57 9.85 -5.11 14.25
N PHE A 58 8.97 -5.00 13.26
CA PHE A 58 9.24 -5.54 11.93
C PHE A 58 8.52 -4.76 10.83
N ALA A 59 9.07 -4.86 9.62
CA ALA A 59 8.49 -4.26 8.42
C ALA A 59 8.78 -5.12 7.19
N GLY A 60 7.95 -5.01 6.17
CA GLY A 60 8.15 -5.75 4.92
C GLY A 60 6.87 -5.93 4.13
N PHE A 61 6.71 -7.11 3.56
CA PHE A 61 5.56 -7.50 2.76
C PHE A 61 4.65 -8.48 3.50
N LEU A 62 3.35 -8.27 3.33
CA LEU A 62 2.32 -9.28 3.59
C LEU A 62 1.73 -9.64 2.23
N ILE A 63 1.84 -10.90 1.84
CA ILE A 63 1.40 -11.43 0.54
C ILE A 63 0.38 -12.55 0.72
N GLY A 64 -0.38 -12.87 -0.34
CA GLY A 64 -1.39 -13.92 -0.32
C GLY A 64 -2.63 -13.55 0.49
N THR A 65 -2.85 -12.27 0.79
CA THR A 65 -4.03 -11.85 1.55
C THR A 65 -5.24 -11.71 0.66
N GLY A 66 -6.41 -12.03 1.21
CA GLY A 66 -7.69 -11.90 0.52
C GLY A 66 -8.02 -13.09 -0.39
N GLY A 67 -7.03 -13.77 -0.99
CA GLY A 67 -7.26 -14.86 -1.92
C GLY A 67 -8.21 -14.49 -3.07
N GLU A 68 -8.65 -15.48 -3.84
CA GLU A 68 -9.59 -15.27 -4.97
C GLU A 68 -11.00 -14.88 -4.53
N HIS A 69 -11.38 -15.20 -3.31
CA HIS A 69 -12.76 -15.10 -2.83
C HIS A 69 -13.05 -13.84 -2.03
N VAL A 70 -12.05 -13.00 -1.75
CA VAL A 70 -12.22 -11.77 -0.98
C VAL A 70 -12.05 -10.57 -1.88
N ASP A 71 -13.08 -9.72 -1.92
CA ASP A 71 -13.00 -8.45 -2.64
C ASP A 71 -11.78 -7.64 -2.15
N TYR A 72 -10.98 -7.15 -3.08
CA TYR A 72 -9.75 -6.42 -2.78
C TYR A 72 -9.98 -5.19 -1.88
N ARG A 73 -11.16 -4.56 -1.96
CA ARG A 73 -11.54 -3.43 -1.11
C ARG A 73 -11.77 -3.87 0.33
N LEU A 74 -12.39 -5.03 0.51
CA LEU A 74 -12.58 -5.61 1.83
C LEU A 74 -11.24 -6.04 2.43
N SER A 75 -10.34 -6.61 1.63
CA SER A 75 -8.99 -6.96 2.06
C SER A 75 -8.21 -5.71 2.52
N ALA A 76 -8.29 -4.61 1.77
CA ALA A 76 -7.65 -3.36 2.14
C ALA A 76 -8.24 -2.73 3.42
N LEU A 77 -9.56 -2.82 3.61
CA LEU A 77 -10.25 -2.32 4.81
C LEU A 77 -9.98 -3.18 6.06
N ALA A 78 -9.93 -4.49 5.88
CA ALA A 78 -9.67 -5.44 6.96
C ALA A 78 -8.20 -5.44 7.43
N HIS A 79 -7.36 -4.73 6.73
CA HIS A 79 -6.00 -4.31 7.06
C HIS A 79 -4.96 -5.41 7.32
N HIS A 80 -5.31 -6.59 7.75
CA HIS A 80 -4.31 -7.56 8.19
C HIS A 80 -4.88 -8.95 8.41
N LEU A 81 -5.98 -9.25 7.79
CA LEU A 81 -6.55 -10.59 7.92
C LEU A 81 -5.94 -11.51 6.87
N PRO A 82 -5.46 -12.65 7.32
CA PRO A 82 -5.06 -13.69 6.37
C PRO A 82 -6.29 -14.14 5.58
N ALA A 83 -6.07 -14.50 4.33
CA ALA A 83 -7.08 -15.20 3.55
C ALA A 83 -7.37 -16.57 4.17
N PRO A 84 -8.52 -17.20 3.83
CA PRO A 84 -8.81 -18.57 4.23
C PRO A 84 -7.65 -19.54 3.91
N ASP A 85 -7.00 -19.32 2.79
CA ASP A 85 -6.00 -20.22 2.22
C ASP A 85 -4.60 -19.61 2.15
N GLY A 86 -4.42 -18.36 2.54
CA GLY A 86 -3.18 -17.66 2.30
C GLY A 86 -2.80 -16.61 3.33
N GLY A 87 -1.54 -16.24 3.27
CA GLY A 87 -0.92 -15.19 4.05
C GLY A 87 0.49 -15.53 4.49
N LEU A 88 1.44 -14.80 3.94
CA LEU A 88 2.85 -14.91 4.29
C LEU A 88 3.38 -13.52 4.63
N LEU A 89 4.04 -13.40 5.78
CA LEU A 89 4.87 -12.26 6.12
C LEU A 89 6.31 -12.52 5.65
N ALA A 90 6.78 -11.66 4.76
CA ALA A 90 8.17 -11.59 4.30
C ALA A 90 8.77 -10.29 4.84
N VAL A 91 9.44 -10.35 5.99
CA VAL A 91 9.76 -9.17 6.80
C VAL A 91 11.21 -9.13 7.24
N VAL A 92 11.67 -7.95 7.60
CA VAL A 92 12.89 -7.67 8.34
C VAL A 92 12.52 -7.14 9.71
N ASP A 93 13.16 -7.65 10.77
CA ASP A 93 12.96 -7.18 12.13
C ASP A 93 13.81 -5.95 12.48
N GLY A 94 13.65 -5.43 13.71
CA GLY A 94 14.39 -4.28 14.18
C GLY A 94 15.91 -4.46 14.27
N ASP A 95 16.39 -5.69 14.27
CA ASP A 95 17.81 -6.03 14.25
C ASP A 95 18.34 -6.29 12.82
N GLY A 96 17.49 -6.23 11.80
CA GLY A 96 17.87 -6.43 10.40
C GLY A 96 17.87 -7.90 9.96
N VAL A 97 17.31 -8.78 10.77
CA VAL A 97 17.18 -10.19 10.42
C VAL A 97 15.88 -10.42 9.65
N VAL A 98 15.98 -11.06 8.50
CA VAL A 98 14.78 -11.38 7.69
C VAL A 98 14.17 -12.71 8.12
N ALA A 99 12.85 -12.80 7.95
CA ALA A 99 12.08 -13.99 8.22
C ALA A 99 10.90 -14.13 7.27
N LEU A 100 10.58 -15.40 6.94
CA LEU A 100 9.35 -15.79 6.24
C LEU A 100 8.46 -16.51 7.26
N ARG A 101 7.26 -15.94 7.51
CA ARG A 101 6.36 -16.45 8.55
C ARG A 101 4.96 -16.62 8.01
N ARG A 102 4.31 -17.72 8.37
CA ARG A 102 2.91 -17.95 8.01
C ARG A 102 2.01 -16.94 8.72
N PHE A 103 1.07 -16.42 7.96
CA PHE A 103 0.01 -15.52 8.45
C PHE A 103 -1.32 -15.96 7.85
N ASP A 104 -1.66 -17.20 8.07
CA ASP A 104 -2.90 -17.85 7.61
C ASP A 104 -3.96 -17.91 8.72
N GLN A 105 -5.14 -18.45 8.40
CA GLN A 105 -6.27 -18.53 9.31
C GLN A 105 -6.03 -19.42 10.54
N THR A 106 -5.09 -20.35 10.47
CA THR A 106 -4.75 -21.18 11.62
C THR A 106 -4.25 -20.34 12.78
N PHE A 107 -3.63 -19.21 12.48
CA PHE A 107 -3.21 -18.22 13.46
C PHE A 107 -4.35 -17.28 13.89
N ALA A 108 -5.19 -16.85 12.94
CA ALA A 108 -6.15 -15.79 13.20
C ALA A 108 -7.24 -16.17 14.19
N GLY A 109 -7.64 -17.44 14.32
CA GLY A 109 -8.59 -18.02 15.31
C GLY A 109 -9.79 -17.18 15.74
N LYS A 110 -9.92 -15.98 15.18
CA LYS A 110 -10.87 -14.94 15.56
C LYS A 110 -11.50 -14.31 14.32
N ALA A 111 -12.74 -13.91 14.50
CA ALA A 111 -13.53 -13.29 13.46
C ALA A 111 -12.80 -12.12 12.79
N ILE A 112 -13.04 -11.98 11.51
CA ILE A 112 -12.64 -10.91 10.57
C ILE A 112 -12.57 -9.50 11.18
N TRP A 113 -13.38 -9.20 12.19
CA TRP A 113 -13.49 -7.91 12.84
C TRP A 113 -12.61 -7.73 14.08
N SER A 114 -11.83 -8.75 14.44
CA SER A 114 -10.92 -8.67 15.59
C SER A 114 -9.66 -7.86 15.24
N VAL A 115 -9.81 -6.55 15.22
CA VAL A 115 -8.78 -5.55 14.89
C VAL A 115 -7.62 -5.49 15.90
N ASN A 116 -7.69 -6.25 16.98
CA ASN A 116 -6.73 -6.21 18.09
C ASN A 116 -5.81 -7.43 18.05
N THR A 117 -5.14 -7.66 16.94
CA THR A 117 -4.09 -8.67 16.92
C THR A 117 -2.81 -8.07 17.48
N GLU A 118 -2.54 -8.34 18.73
CA GLU A 118 -1.20 -8.20 19.29
C GLU A 118 -0.35 -9.30 18.65
N VAL A 119 0.24 -8.99 17.50
CA VAL A 119 1.06 -9.95 16.77
C VAL A 119 2.52 -9.68 17.13
N ALA A 120 3.04 -10.43 18.08
CA ALA A 120 4.47 -10.55 18.21
C ALA A 120 4.99 -11.42 17.04
N LEU A 121 6.03 -10.96 16.35
CA LEU A 121 6.60 -11.69 15.21
C LEU A 121 6.97 -13.12 15.59
N ASP A 122 7.51 -13.32 16.78
CA ASP A 122 7.94 -14.64 17.27
C ASP A 122 6.80 -15.62 17.54
N ASN A 123 5.58 -15.14 17.68
CA ASN A 123 4.40 -15.98 17.84
C ASN A 123 3.86 -16.50 16.50
N LEU A 124 4.36 -15.98 15.38
CA LEU A 124 3.98 -16.45 14.05
C LEU A 124 4.88 -17.61 13.63
N PRO A 125 4.33 -18.73 13.15
CA PRO A 125 5.13 -19.86 12.71
C PRO A 125 6.09 -19.46 11.58
N LEU A 126 7.35 -19.84 11.71
CA LEU A 126 8.29 -19.82 10.59
C LEU A 126 7.82 -20.78 9.49
N LEU A 127 8.09 -20.46 8.24
CA LEU A 127 7.95 -21.47 7.19
C LEU A 127 8.89 -22.65 7.48
N GLU A 128 8.36 -23.85 7.37
CA GLU A 128 9.14 -25.08 7.56
C GLU A 128 10.30 -25.15 6.56
N GLY A 129 11.42 -25.72 6.99
CA GLY A 129 12.61 -25.85 6.15
C GLY A 129 13.28 -24.54 5.76
N GLN A 130 12.88 -23.40 6.33
CA GLN A 130 13.50 -22.12 6.05
C GLN A 130 14.98 -22.13 6.41
N THR A 131 15.83 -21.79 5.44
CA THR A 131 17.25 -21.52 5.66
C THR A 131 17.47 -20.02 5.81
N ARG A 132 18.23 -19.59 6.81
CA ARG A 132 18.57 -18.19 7.05
C ARG A 132 20.08 -18.00 7.15
N ALA A 133 20.57 -16.86 6.70
CA ALA A 133 21.96 -16.44 6.83
C ALA A 133 22.06 -14.94 7.06
N GLY A 134 23.16 -14.51 7.71
CA GLY A 134 23.43 -13.12 8.08
C GLY A 134 23.02 -12.80 9.51
N ASP A 135 23.73 -11.84 10.11
CA ASP A 135 23.66 -11.53 11.54
C ASP A 135 22.86 -10.24 11.83
N GLY A 136 22.18 -9.69 10.81
CA GLY A 136 21.44 -8.43 10.94
C GLY A 136 22.33 -7.19 10.85
N PHE A 137 21.81 -6.05 11.33
CA PHE A 137 22.52 -4.78 11.31
C PHE A 137 23.73 -4.81 12.24
N GLN A 138 24.92 -4.55 11.70
CA GLN A 138 26.16 -4.46 12.47
C GLN A 138 26.37 -3.07 13.10
N ASP A 139 25.69 -2.04 12.59
CA ASP A 139 25.75 -0.68 13.10
C ASP A 139 24.34 -0.20 13.49
N ASN A 140 24.22 0.25 14.74
CA ASN A 140 22.96 0.79 15.27
C ASN A 140 22.58 2.18 14.71
N ARG A 141 23.46 2.82 13.93
CA ARG A 141 23.25 4.18 13.44
C ARG A 141 22.43 4.26 12.15
N THR A 142 22.45 3.21 11.34
CA THR A 142 21.75 3.18 10.05
C THR A 142 20.94 1.90 9.91
N ARG A 143 19.79 1.87 10.55
CA ARG A 143 18.85 0.76 10.43
C ARG A 143 17.96 0.94 9.19
N ARG A 144 18.61 1.12 8.02
CA ARG A 144 17.96 1.23 6.72
C ARG A 144 18.40 0.08 5.84
N CYS A 145 17.46 -0.50 5.12
CA CYS A 145 17.77 -1.52 4.14
C CYS A 145 16.81 -1.45 2.96
N GLN A 146 17.24 -2.03 1.84
CA GLN A 146 16.35 -2.43 0.78
C GLN A 146 15.95 -3.88 1.02
N LEU A 147 14.66 -4.12 1.20
CA LEU A 147 14.10 -5.46 1.26
C LEU A 147 13.74 -5.91 -0.15
N LYS A 148 14.22 -7.10 -0.53
CA LYS A 148 13.89 -7.74 -1.81
C LYS A 148 13.26 -9.10 -1.55
N LEU A 149 12.13 -9.34 -2.21
CA LEU A 149 11.40 -10.59 -2.20
C LEU A 149 11.37 -11.14 -3.62
N HIS A 150 11.71 -12.42 -3.78
CA HIS A 150 11.60 -13.16 -5.02
C HIS A 150 10.75 -14.41 -4.79
N ILE A 151 9.82 -14.65 -5.70
CA ILE A 151 8.94 -15.83 -5.70
C ILE A 151 9.06 -16.50 -7.06
N GLU A 152 9.29 -17.81 -7.06
CA GLU A 152 9.27 -18.64 -8.25
C GLU A 152 8.58 -19.99 -7.93
N GLY A 153 7.37 -20.13 -8.45
CA GLY A 153 6.48 -21.24 -8.08
C GLY A 153 6.24 -21.27 -6.56
N THR A 154 6.71 -22.32 -5.90
CA THR A 154 6.61 -22.50 -4.44
C THR A 154 7.83 -22.00 -3.65
N ILE A 155 8.86 -21.53 -4.34
CA ILE A 155 10.09 -21.03 -3.70
C ILE A 155 9.94 -19.55 -3.37
N VAL A 156 10.22 -19.19 -2.14
CA VAL A 156 10.22 -17.80 -1.66
C VAL A 156 11.58 -17.47 -1.10
N ALA A 157 12.20 -16.43 -1.63
CA ALA A 157 13.48 -15.90 -1.18
C ALA A 157 13.36 -14.44 -0.76
N ILE A 158 13.88 -14.09 0.40
CA ILE A 158 13.91 -12.72 0.89
C ILE A 158 15.33 -12.33 1.30
N LYS A 159 15.71 -11.09 1.03
CA LYS A 159 17.00 -10.53 1.46
C LYS A 159 16.88 -9.07 1.86
N ALA A 160 17.58 -8.70 2.92
CA ALA A 160 17.83 -7.32 3.30
C ALA A 160 19.22 -6.90 2.82
N ILE A 161 19.29 -5.75 2.17
CA ILE A 161 20.52 -5.17 1.62
C ILE A 161 20.74 -3.82 2.28
N GLY A 162 21.92 -3.61 2.84
CA GLY A 162 22.31 -2.37 3.49
C GLY A 162 22.49 -1.22 2.53
N VAL A 163 22.63 -0.02 3.07
CA VAL A 163 22.82 1.21 2.29
C VAL A 163 24.11 1.22 1.45
N HIS A 164 25.05 0.37 1.77
CA HIS A 164 26.30 0.21 1.03
C HIS A 164 26.28 -0.95 0.02
N GLY A 165 25.14 -1.64 -0.11
CA GLY A 165 24.94 -2.76 -1.02
C GLY A 165 25.33 -4.13 -0.45
N ASP A 166 25.75 -4.19 0.80
CA ASP A 166 26.07 -5.41 1.52
C ASP A 166 24.78 -6.19 1.88
N VAL A 167 24.85 -7.50 1.80
CA VAL A 167 23.73 -8.37 2.21
C VAL A 167 23.77 -8.51 3.73
N ILE A 168 22.75 -7.97 4.40
CA ILE A 168 22.62 -7.98 5.86
C ILE A 168 22.09 -9.34 6.34
N SER A 169 21.02 -9.82 5.68
CA SER A 169 20.37 -11.07 6.04
C SER A 169 19.59 -11.64 4.86
N THR A 170 19.46 -12.96 4.80
CA THR A 170 18.70 -13.69 3.78
C THR A 170 17.88 -14.79 4.41
N ALA A 171 16.75 -15.13 3.79
CA ALA A 171 15.99 -16.35 4.08
C ALA A 171 15.41 -16.93 2.78
N VAL A 172 15.38 -18.24 2.71
CA VAL A 172 14.77 -18.99 1.60
C VAL A 172 13.94 -20.12 2.19
N ALA A 173 12.75 -20.30 1.66
CA ALA A 173 11.86 -21.41 2.02
C ALA A 173 11.09 -21.92 0.80
N THR A 174 10.53 -23.10 0.93
CA THR A 174 9.55 -23.64 -0.01
C THR A 174 8.21 -23.75 0.69
N VAL A 175 7.14 -23.25 0.08
CA VAL A 175 5.78 -23.46 0.58
C VAL A 175 5.21 -24.76 0.01
N ASP A 176 4.40 -25.46 0.81
CA ASP A 176 3.76 -26.71 0.37
C ASP A 176 2.63 -26.45 -0.64
N ASP A 177 2.01 -25.28 -0.55
CA ASP A 177 0.90 -24.86 -1.40
C ASP A 177 1.14 -23.43 -1.90
N ALA A 178 1.19 -23.26 -3.23
CA ALA A 178 1.36 -21.96 -3.87
C ALA A 178 0.21 -20.99 -3.56
N ASN A 179 -1.00 -21.48 -3.28
CA ASN A 179 -2.14 -20.66 -2.88
C ASN A 179 -1.86 -19.80 -1.63
N LEU A 180 -0.89 -20.19 -0.81
CA LEU A 180 -0.42 -19.36 0.31
C LEU A 180 0.13 -18.00 -0.16
N LEU A 181 0.63 -17.93 -1.38
CA LEU A 181 1.32 -16.77 -1.95
C LEU A 181 0.40 -15.95 -2.87
N ASP A 182 -0.66 -16.57 -3.41
CA ASP A 182 -1.54 -15.93 -4.38
C ASP A 182 -2.51 -14.96 -3.70
N GLY A 183 -2.71 -13.80 -4.33
CA GLY A 183 -3.61 -12.77 -3.83
C GLY A 183 -2.97 -11.39 -3.67
N ALA A 184 -3.50 -10.60 -2.75
CA ALA A 184 -3.09 -9.20 -2.56
C ALA A 184 -1.68 -9.06 -1.97
N VAL A 185 -1.07 -7.92 -2.28
CA VAL A 185 0.22 -7.48 -1.76
C VAL A 185 0.01 -6.26 -0.87
N ALA A 186 0.58 -6.29 0.33
CA ALA A 186 0.61 -5.14 1.21
C ALA A 186 2.00 -4.93 1.80
N MET A 187 2.33 -3.67 2.08
CA MET A 187 3.42 -3.34 2.99
C MET A 187 2.91 -3.45 4.42
N VAL A 188 3.73 -3.96 5.31
CA VAL A 188 3.39 -4.15 6.71
C VAL A 188 4.40 -3.44 7.61
N SER A 189 3.89 -2.78 8.64
CA SER A 189 4.68 -2.12 9.69
C SER A 189 4.16 -2.52 11.06
N SER A 190 5.05 -2.96 11.91
CA SER A 190 4.77 -3.26 13.32
C SER A 190 5.87 -2.69 14.20
N SER A 191 5.49 -2.03 15.28
CA SER A 191 6.44 -1.57 16.30
C SER A 191 6.73 -2.61 17.38
N GLY A 192 6.16 -3.81 17.23
CA GLY A 192 6.23 -4.86 18.24
C GLY A 192 5.23 -4.66 19.39
N PRO A 193 4.97 -5.73 20.17
CA PRO A 193 3.95 -5.73 21.22
C PRO A 193 4.29 -4.79 22.39
N ASP A 194 5.58 -4.61 22.67
CA ASP A 194 6.06 -3.84 23.83
C ASP A 194 6.33 -2.35 23.50
N ALA A 195 6.12 -1.95 22.26
CA ALA A 195 6.39 -0.58 21.88
C ALA A 195 5.38 0.40 22.48
N ALA A 196 5.87 1.47 23.04
CA ALA A 196 5.04 2.64 23.36
C ALA A 196 4.36 3.17 22.08
N LYS A 197 3.31 3.96 22.21
CA LYS A 197 2.72 4.67 21.07
C LYS A 197 3.82 5.42 20.32
N GLY A 198 3.92 5.18 19.01
CA GLY A 198 4.93 5.82 18.19
C GLY A 198 4.68 5.57 16.71
N ARG A 199 5.58 6.10 15.91
CA ARG A 199 5.61 5.87 14.47
C ARG A 199 6.28 4.51 14.22
N GLY A 200 5.85 3.85 13.16
CA GLY A 200 6.42 2.58 12.74
C GLY A 200 7.59 2.76 11.78
N PHE A 201 7.45 2.22 10.58
CA PHE A 201 8.45 2.30 9.53
C PHE A 201 7.99 3.21 8.38
N ALA A 202 8.97 3.72 7.64
CA ALA A 202 8.81 4.46 6.41
C ALA A 202 9.23 3.58 5.23
N PHE A 203 8.48 3.64 4.14
CA PHE A 203 8.67 2.86 2.93
C PHE A 203 8.84 3.80 1.74
N SER A 204 9.85 3.55 0.91
CA SER A 204 10.06 4.30 -0.33
C SER A 204 10.53 3.36 -1.45
N HIS A 205 10.47 3.84 -2.69
CA HIS A 205 10.94 3.10 -3.87
C HIS A 205 10.34 1.69 -4.00
N LEU A 206 9.04 1.54 -3.65
CA LEU A 206 8.33 0.29 -3.90
C LEU A 206 8.36 -0.03 -5.39
N ARG A 207 8.82 -1.22 -5.73
CA ARG A 207 8.90 -1.74 -7.10
C ARG A 207 8.41 -3.17 -7.14
N GLY A 208 7.82 -3.54 -8.27
CA GLY A 208 7.42 -4.91 -8.54
C GLY A 208 7.57 -5.22 -10.02
N SER A 209 7.95 -6.45 -10.33
CA SER A 209 8.11 -6.99 -11.67
C SER A 209 7.90 -8.50 -11.68
N GLY A 210 7.85 -9.09 -12.86
CA GLY A 210 7.62 -10.51 -13.07
C GLY A 210 6.23 -10.79 -13.65
N GLU A 211 6.12 -11.93 -14.37
CA GLU A 211 4.88 -12.30 -15.05
C GLU A 211 3.79 -12.72 -14.06
N GLY A 212 4.18 -13.21 -12.86
CA GLY A 212 3.27 -13.54 -11.79
C GLY A 212 2.75 -12.32 -11.00
N LEU A 213 3.21 -11.09 -11.30
CA LEU A 213 2.69 -9.87 -10.68
C LEU A 213 1.62 -9.24 -11.59
N LEU A 214 0.37 -9.59 -11.35
CA LEU A 214 -0.77 -9.10 -12.14
C LEU A 214 -1.02 -7.61 -11.89
N HIS A 215 -1.44 -6.91 -12.94
CA HIS A 215 -1.85 -5.52 -12.89
C HIS A 215 -3.36 -5.37 -13.09
N HIS A 216 -4.02 -4.69 -12.18
CA HIS A 216 -5.46 -4.42 -12.17
C HIS A 216 -5.71 -2.91 -12.27
N PRO A 217 -5.68 -2.31 -13.47
CA PRO A 217 -5.89 -0.88 -13.64
C PRO A 217 -7.31 -0.43 -13.24
N ASP A 218 -8.29 -1.33 -13.33
CA ASP A 218 -9.68 -1.15 -12.89
C ASP A 218 -9.82 -0.97 -11.37
N ARG A 219 -8.81 -1.34 -10.60
CA ARG A 219 -8.75 -1.15 -9.14
C ARG A 219 -8.04 0.14 -8.73
N ALA A 220 -7.64 0.97 -9.68
CA ALA A 220 -7.05 2.26 -9.39
C ALA A 220 -8.09 3.17 -8.70
N TYR A 221 -7.75 3.68 -7.53
CA TYR A 221 -8.57 4.58 -6.74
C TYR A 221 -7.90 5.94 -6.69
N GLY A 222 -8.62 6.93 -7.20
CA GLY A 222 -8.08 8.28 -7.24
C GLY A 222 -7.26 8.59 -8.53
N PRO A 223 -6.68 9.77 -8.60
CA PRO A 223 -6.69 10.77 -7.53
C PRO A 223 -8.08 11.31 -7.18
N VAL A 224 -9.03 11.36 -8.13
CA VAL A 224 -10.43 11.74 -7.86
C VAL A 224 -11.21 10.54 -7.34
N LEU A 225 -11.73 10.63 -6.13
CA LEU A 225 -12.46 9.56 -5.45
C LEU A 225 -13.94 9.56 -5.82
N CYS A 226 -14.54 10.74 -5.87
CA CYS A 226 -15.94 10.93 -6.26
C CYS A 226 -16.20 12.39 -6.64
N THR A 227 -17.36 12.62 -7.23
CA THR A 227 -17.87 13.97 -7.51
C THR A 227 -19.29 14.11 -6.99
N LEU A 228 -19.62 15.32 -6.55
CA LEU A 228 -20.97 15.76 -6.24
C LEU A 228 -21.28 16.99 -7.06
N TYR A 229 -22.44 17.06 -7.69
CA TYR A 229 -22.82 18.25 -8.45
C TYR A 229 -24.30 18.61 -8.27
N THR A 230 -24.56 19.88 -8.52
CA THR A 230 -25.92 20.45 -8.66
C THR A 230 -25.96 21.37 -9.86
N VAL A 231 -27.10 21.37 -10.54
CA VAL A 231 -27.37 22.34 -11.61
C VAL A 231 -28.65 23.08 -11.25
N ASP A 232 -28.55 24.39 -11.12
CA ASP A 232 -29.68 25.28 -10.86
C ASP A 232 -29.52 26.60 -11.63
N GLN A 233 -30.60 27.08 -12.24
CA GLN A 233 -30.61 28.35 -13.02
C GLN A 233 -29.42 28.46 -13.98
N GLU A 234 -29.16 27.43 -14.75
CA GLU A 234 -28.04 27.32 -15.69
C GLU A 234 -26.64 27.42 -15.05
N VAL A 235 -26.53 27.21 -13.76
CA VAL A 235 -25.25 27.19 -13.05
C VAL A 235 -24.95 25.76 -12.57
N LEU A 236 -23.87 25.21 -13.10
CA LEU A 236 -23.29 23.98 -12.56
C LEU A 236 -22.35 24.31 -11.38
N LYS A 237 -22.56 23.70 -10.25
CA LYS A 237 -21.58 23.60 -9.16
C LYS A 237 -21.19 22.14 -9.03
N LEU A 238 -19.90 21.85 -9.17
CA LEU A 238 -19.34 20.52 -9.05
C LEU A 238 -18.19 20.54 -8.06
N THR A 239 -18.22 19.64 -7.08
CA THR A 239 -17.11 19.41 -6.17
C THR A 239 -16.55 18.02 -6.44
N ALA A 240 -15.25 17.94 -6.69
CA ALA A 240 -14.50 16.70 -6.80
C ALA A 240 -13.73 16.48 -5.50
N GLN A 241 -13.89 15.30 -4.88
CA GLN A 241 -13.12 14.85 -3.75
C GLN A 241 -11.89 14.10 -4.25
N PHE A 242 -10.73 14.48 -3.75
CA PHE A 242 -9.46 13.82 -4.01
C PHE A 242 -9.04 12.96 -2.81
N GLY A 243 -8.11 12.05 -3.04
CA GLY A 243 -7.30 11.49 -1.98
C GLY A 243 -6.37 12.56 -1.38
N PRO A 244 -5.65 12.27 -0.28
CA PRO A 244 -4.71 13.22 0.32
C PRO A 244 -3.66 13.69 -0.70
N MET A 245 -3.68 14.97 -1.06
CA MET A 245 -2.87 15.53 -2.15
C MET A 245 -1.76 16.47 -1.66
N GLY A 246 -1.92 17.10 -0.52
CA GLY A 246 -1.05 18.18 -0.07
C GLY A 246 -1.35 19.53 -0.76
N GLU A 247 -0.43 20.48 -0.60
CA GLU A 247 -0.61 21.85 -1.08
C GLU A 247 -0.18 22.04 -2.55
N GLY A 248 -0.72 23.07 -3.20
CA GLY A 248 -0.23 23.55 -4.50
C GLY A 248 -0.80 22.81 -5.73
N HIS A 249 -1.78 21.95 -5.56
CA HIS A 249 -2.39 21.19 -6.65
C HIS A 249 -3.63 21.88 -7.21
N ALA A 250 -3.94 21.59 -8.47
CA ALA A 250 -5.13 22.09 -9.16
C ALA A 250 -5.72 21.02 -10.08
N ALA A 251 -7.02 21.12 -10.32
CA ALA A 251 -7.75 20.25 -11.24
C ALA A 251 -8.53 21.07 -12.28
N SER A 252 -8.81 20.44 -13.42
CA SER A 252 -9.59 21.02 -14.51
C SER A 252 -10.89 20.24 -14.70
N LEU A 253 -11.96 20.95 -14.98
CA LEU A 253 -13.25 20.39 -15.36
C LEU A 253 -13.46 20.59 -16.86
N ASP A 254 -13.73 19.51 -17.58
CA ASP A 254 -14.16 19.53 -18.96
C ASP A 254 -15.61 19.08 -19.08
N LEU A 255 -16.32 19.64 -20.06
CA LEU A 255 -17.62 19.18 -20.51
C LEU A 255 -17.53 18.68 -21.95
N LYS A 256 -18.32 17.66 -22.28
CA LYS A 256 -18.37 17.10 -23.63
C LYS A 256 -19.53 17.72 -24.41
N ASN A 257 -19.21 18.23 -25.57
CA ASN A 257 -20.20 18.67 -26.56
C ASN A 257 -20.04 17.88 -27.87
N ARG A 258 -20.69 18.36 -28.97
CA ARG A 258 -20.61 17.68 -30.28
C ARG A 258 -19.21 17.72 -30.90
N ASP A 259 -18.40 18.70 -30.52
CA ASP A 259 -17.04 18.90 -31.04
C ASP A 259 -15.97 18.22 -30.15
N GLY A 260 -16.38 17.59 -29.05
CA GLY A 260 -15.49 16.88 -28.15
C GLY A 260 -15.45 17.46 -26.73
N TRP A 261 -14.36 17.20 -26.05
CA TRP A 261 -14.12 17.68 -24.68
C TRP A 261 -13.59 19.11 -24.66
N HIS A 262 -14.21 19.97 -23.85
CA HIS A 262 -13.81 21.36 -23.68
C HIS A 262 -13.62 21.69 -22.21
N GLN A 263 -12.46 22.24 -21.88
CA GLN A 263 -12.20 22.72 -20.53
C GLN A 263 -13.06 23.94 -20.23
N VAL A 264 -13.86 23.87 -19.17
CA VAL A 264 -14.80 24.92 -18.77
C VAL A 264 -14.42 25.61 -17.47
N ALA A 265 -13.61 24.96 -16.64
CA ALA A 265 -13.14 25.54 -15.39
C ALA A 265 -11.83 24.89 -14.92
N THR A 266 -11.12 25.62 -14.06
CA THR A 266 -9.99 25.12 -13.26
C THR A 266 -10.18 25.57 -11.82
N SER A 267 -9.82 24.73 -10.87
CA SER A 267 -9.90 25.03 -9.44
C SER A 267 -8.65 24.49 -8.73
N SER A 268 -8.13 25.24 -7.77
CA SER A 268 -7.16 24.70 -6.81
C SER A 268 -7.82 23.62 -5.98
N ILE A 269 -7.02 22.64 -5.54
CA ILE A 269 -7.43 21.64 -4.56
C ILE A 269 -7.16 22.24 -3.18
N GLU A 270 -8.22 22.35 -2.37
CA GLU A 270 -8.13 22.85 -1.00
C GLU A 270 -7.42 21.81 -0.11
N PRO A 271 -6.26 22.11 0.48
CA PRO A 271 -5.44 21.13 1.17
C PRO A 271 -6.07 20.55 2.44
N ASP A 272 -6.94 21.32 3.12
CA ASP A 272 -7.58 20.86 4.36
C ASP A 272 -8.70 19.84 4.11
N SER A 273 -9.33 19.90 2.93
CA SER A 273 -10.47 19.06 2.56
C SER A 273 -10.19 18.13 1.39
N ASP A 274 -9.05 18.29 0.73
CA ASP A 274 -8.70 17.59 -0.51
C ASP A 274 -9.82 17.71 -1.58
N THR A 275 -10.44 18.89 -1.74
CA THR A 275 -11.53 19.12 -2.67
C THR A 275 -11.20 20.19 -3.69
N ALA A 276 -11.65 20.00 -4.95
CA ALA A 276 -11.71 21.04 -5.97
C ALA A 276 -13.17 21.37 -6.25
N THR A 277 -13.54 22.66 -6.14
CA THR A 277 -14.91 23.13 -6.41
C THR A 277 -14.94 24.00 -7.66
N PHE A 278 -15.76 23.59 -8.61
CA PHE A 278 -15.96 24.27 -9.88
C PHE A 278 -17.32 24.94 -9.90
N ARG A 279 -17.38 26.12 -10.53
CA ARG A 279 -18.62 26.84 -10.84
C ARG A 279 -18.61 27.23 -12.30
N VAL A 280 -19.61 26.76 -13.05
CA VAL A 280 -19.75 27.02 -14.49
C VAL A 280 -21.13 27.57 -14.76
N ASN A 281 -21.22 28.70 -15.45
CA ASN A 281 -22.48 29.36 -15.83
C ASN A 281 -22.86 29.00 -17.27
N GLY A 282 -24.16 29.11 -17.60
CA GLY A 282 -24.67 28.91 -18.96
C GLY A 282 -24.84 27.41 -19.32
N ILE A 283 -24.98 26.53 -18.33
CA ILE A 283 -25.24 25.12 -18.57
C ILE A 283 -26.69 24.87 -18.91
N LYS A 284 -26.93 24.25 -20.06
CA LYS A 284 -28.29 23.89 -20.48
C LYS A 284 -28.78 22.68 -19.71
N THR A 285 -29.73 22.87 -18.80
CA THR A 285 -30.21 21.87 -17.83
C THR A 285 -31.06 20.75 -18.45
N LEU A 286 -31.40 20.84 -19.73
CA LEU A 286 -32.27 19.84 -20.39
C LEU A 286 -31.50 18.76 -21.19
N ILE A 287 -30.21 18.76 -21.12
CA ILE A 287 -29.36 17.85 -21.91
C ILE A 287 -28.36 17.19 -20.97
N ASP A 288 -28.36 15.86 -20.92
CA ASP A 288 -27.30 15.12 -20.26
C ASP A 288 -25.96 15.47 -20.91
N THR A 289 -25.08 16.00 -20.11
CA THR A 289 -23.79 16.48 -20.57
C THR A 289 -22.70 15.73 -19.82
N PRO A 290 -21.98 14.80 -20.48
CA PRO A 290 -20.86 14.13 -19.85
C PRO A 290 -19.80 15.13 -19.40
N PHE A 291 -19.25 14.90 -18.25
CA PHE A 291 -18.15 15.70 -17.73
C PHE A 291 -16.95 14.83 -17.38
N ARG A 292 -15.79 15.45 -17.25
CA ARG A 292 -14.61 14.82 -16.66
C ARG A 292 -13.82 15.81 -15.85
N VAL A 293 -13.25 15.31 -14.75
CA VAL A 293 -12.28 16.03 -13.95
C VAL A 293 -10.90 15.49 -14.30
N ARG A 294 -10.00 16.37 -14.71
CA ARG A 294 -8.61 16.03 -15.02
C ARG A 294 -7.67 16.55 -13.95
N PHE A 295 -6.71 15.72 -13.61
CA PHE A 295 -5.66 16.06 -12.67
C PHE A 295 -4.31 15.56 -13.18
N ARG A 296 -3.30 16.39 -13.02
CA ARG A 296 -1.90 16.02 -13.29
C ARG A 296 -1.04 16.50 -12.13
N GLU A 297 -0.26 15.59 -11.56
CA GLU A 297 0.80 16.00 -10.64
C GLU A 297 1.84 16.84 -11.39
N PRO A 298 2.48 17.82 -10.72
CA PRO A 298 3.42 18.73 -11.35
C PRO A 298 4.55 18.04 -12.14
N ASP A 299 5.03 16.91 -11.63
CA ASP A 299 6.16 16.15 -12.22
C ASP A 299 5.70 14.89 -12.99
N ALA A 300 4.37 14.67 -13.12
CA ALA A 300 3.86 13.48 -13.80
C ALA A 300 3.77 13.69 -15.32
N THR A 301 4.14 12.66 -16.06
CA THR A 301 3.95 12.60 -17.51
C THR A 301 2.53 12.18 -17.92
N VAL A 302 1.78 11.58 -16.98
CA VAL A 302 0.44 11.04 -17.21
C VAL A 302 -0.59 11.88 -16.46
N GLU A 303 -1.69 12.19 -17.16
CA GLU A 303 -2.84 12.88 -16.61
C GLU A 303 -3.89 11.84 -16.18
N SER A 304 -4.39 11.99 -14.97
CA SER A 304 -5.50 11.19 -14.46
C SER A 304 -6.84 11.83 -14.82
N THR A 305 -7.82 11.00 -15.17
CA THR A 305 -9.15 11.45 -15.59
C THR A 305 -10.23 10.67 -14.85
N TYR A 306 -11.20 11.38 -14.31
CA TYR A 306 -12.44 10.84 -13.74
C TYR A 306 -13.60 11.31 -14.60
N GLU A 307 -14.42 10.39 -15.13
CA GLU A 307 -15.57 10.67 -15.97
C GLU A 307 -16.89 10.40 -15.23
N GLY A 308 -17.91 11.24 -15.47
CA GLY A 308 -19.25 11.11 -14.92
C GLY A 308 -20.34 11.61 -15.87
#